data_28bfe8c79b5ee5f6f9d6151e5c5f4331
#
_entry.id   28bfe8c79b5ee5f6f9d6151e5c5f4331
#
_cell.length_a   1.000
_cell.length_b   1.000
_cell.length_c   1.000
_cell.angle_alpha   90.00
_cell.angle_beta   90.00
_cell.angle_gamma   90.00
#
_symmetry.space_group_name_H-M   'P 1'
#
loop_
_entity.id
_entity.type
_entity.pdbx_description
1 polymer ?
#
loop_
_entity_poly.entity_id
_entity_poly.type
_entity_poly.pdbx_seq_one_letter_code
_entity_poly.pdbx_strand_id
1 'polypeptide(L)'
;MPRYEFAEGGSNKFWEITLEGTSFKTTYGKIGAAGQTTVKSFKSEADAKKEADKITAEKVKKGYQLVGGGAAPAAAAPAPAAKKKAAAAAEPVTHAVKFTADARNPEIEKAIIADPTNRQAFALLGDWLQEQGDPRGELISLQLGNKDKQAKALIEKHADYFLGPLAPHQKVHDEGHNNSISHLRTKEQEAAWQKTQQEAFLWRNGFIYRVRLSHDSYSDEAFKGKTVDILNDVLKHPSARFAVEFAFMSNGDPNEDNLQDLIDALAKNAPPTVRKLSFGDNVDQISWHHTGSLAKLWKGVPNLKTLEIETGEFEVGKMEAPSLERAIFITGGLSKSCGKGIATASMPKIKHLEIYYGTDEYGGECSLSEVQPLLNRTDLTNLTYLGLKNSEFADEIASALKGAKVLKTLKTLDLSLGTMTDAGAEALAAAKDSLAHLECLDLTRNFLSAKGIKAVKGICKKVITSEQEDSEDDYRYVAIAE
;
A
#
# COMPACT_ATOMS: atom_id res chain seq x y z
N MET A 1 -30.83 33.16 6.12
CA MET A 1 -29.66 32.36 5.75
C MET A 1 -29.32 32.67 4.30
N PRO A 2 -28.11 33.11 3.97
CA PRO A 2 -27.70 33.25 2.58
C PRO A 2 -27.58 31.86 1.96
N ARG A 3 -28.29 31.65 0.85
CA ARG A 3 -28.28 30.44 0.05
C ARG A 3 -27.68 30.75 -1.31
N TYR A 4 -26.77 29.91 -1.73
CA TYR A 4 -26.08 30.00 -2.99
C TYR A 4 -26.38 28.77 -3.85
N GLU A 5 -26.63 28.97 -5.14
CA GLU A 5 -26.93 27.88 -6.06
C GLU A 5 -25.96 27.90 -7.26
N PHE A 6 -25.64 26.70 -7.73
CA PHE A 6 -24.82 26.49 -8.90
C PHE A 6 -25.56 25.55 -9.86
N ALA A 7 -25.88 26.06 -11.05
CA ALA A 7 -26.66 25.37 -12.06
C ALA A 7 -25.99 25.53 -13.44
N GLU A 8 -24.85 24.90 -13.67
CA GLU A 8 -24.13 24.88 -14.94
C GLU A 8 -23.63 23.47 -15.29
N GLY A 9 -23.58 23.12 -16.58
CA GLY A 9 -22.97 21.89 -17.07
C GLY A 9 -23.58 20.58 -16.56
N GLY A 10 -24.91 20.58 -16.25
CA GLY A 10 -25.60 19.42 -15.66
C GLY A 10 -25.47 19.32 -14.14
N SER A 11 -24.78 20.24 -13.50
CA SER A 11 -24.67 20.35 -12.06
C SER A 11 -25.81 21.21 -11.50
N ASN A 12 -26.53 20.72 -10.48
CA ASN A 12 -27.66 21.41 -9.85
C ASN A 12 -27.50 21.30 -8.33
N LYS A 13 -26.76 22.26 -7.72
CA LYS A 13 -26.34 22.21 -6.31
C LYS A 13 -26.68 23.48 -5.57
N PHE A 14 -26.99 23.35 -4.29
CA PHE A 14 -27.10 24.49 -3.37
C PHE A 14 -26.08 24.40 -2.24
N TRP A 15 -25.78 25.54 -1.64
CA TRP A 15 -24.96 25.70 -0.46
C TRP A 15 -25.46 26.87 0.38
N GLU A 16 -25.61 26.64 1.67
CA GLU A 16 -26.08 27.63 2.66
C GLU A 16 -25.06 27.73 3.78
N ILE A 17 -24.92 28.92 4.38
CA ILE A 17 -24.07 29.14 5.56
C ILE A 17 -24.79 30.01 6.58
N THR A 18 -24.66 29.63 7.85
CA THR A 18 -25.23 30.37 8.99
C THR A 18 -24.17 30.49 10.07
N LEU A 19 -23.91 31.71 10.53
CA LEU A 19 -23.03 31.99 11.66
C LEU A 19 -23.86 31.88 12.96
N GLU A 20 -23.33 31.16 13.95
CA GLU A 20 -23.91 30.94 15.27
C GLU A 20 -22.85 31.12 16.34
N GLY A 21 -22.60 32.37 16.78
CA GLY A 21 -21.57 32.70 17.77
C GLY A 21 -20.17 32.32 17.27
N THR A 22 -19.49 31.48 18.03
CA THR A 22 -18.14 30.98 17.70
C THR A 22 -18.11 29.86 16.67
N SER A 23 -19.25 29.53 16.04
CA SER A 23 -19.35 28.47 15.05
C SER A 23 -20.12 28.94 13.81
N PHE A 24 -19.96 28.23 12.71
CA PHE A 24 -20.86 28.32 11.59
C PHE A 24 -21.35 26.94 11.16
N LYS A 25 -22.57 26.93 10.64
CA LYS A 25 -23.24 25.77 10.08
C LYS A 25 -23.34 25.92 8.58
N THR A 26 -22.95 24.89 7.82
CA THR A 26 -23.14 24.85 6.37
C THR A 26 -24.06 23.70 6.00
N THR A 27 -24.99 23.97 5.05
CA THR A 27 -25.88 22.96 4.48
C THR A 27 -25.69 22.94 2.96
N TYR A 28 -25.49 21.79 2.36
CA TYR A 28 -25.25 21.67 0.92
C TYR A 28 -25.85 20.37 0.35
N GLY A 29 -26.16 20.40 -0.95
CA GLY A 29 -26.78 19.26 -1.62
C GLY A 29 -27.26 19.59 -3.03
N LYS A 30 -28.13 18.71 -3.58
CA LYS A 30 -28.84 19.01 -4.83
C LYS A 30 -29.98 19.98 -4.54
N ILE A 31 -30.23 20.94 -5.46
CA ILE A 31 -31.38 21.83 -5.37
C ILE A 31 -32.65 20.98 -5.34
N GLY A 32 -33.50 21.24 -4.31
CA GLY A 32 -34.73 20.47 -4.07
C GLY A 32 -34.59 19.29 -3.09
N ALA A 33 -33.35 18.97 -2.63
CA ALA A 33 -33.11 17.96 -1.59
C ALA A 33 -32.88 18.62 -0.21
N ALA A 34 -33.01 17.84 0.86
CA ALA A 34 -32.80 18.32 2.24
C ALA A 34 -31.37 18.76 2.52
N GLY A 35 -30.39 18.21 1.79
CA GLY A 35 -28.96 18.51 1.92
C GLY A 35 -28.30 17.89 3.15
N GLN A 36 -26.99 17.96 3.18
CA GLN A 36 -26.14 17.57 4.31
C GLN A 36 -25.70 18.80 5.08
N THR A 37 -25.63 18.68 6.41
CA THR A 37 -25.27 19.78 7.29
C THR A 37 -23.99 19.47 8.04
N THR A 38 -23.06 20.43 8.08
CA THR A 38 -21.84 20.37 8.87
C THR A 38 -21.71 21.61 9.76
N VAL A 39 -21.12 21.45 10.96
CA VAL A 39 -20.86 22.54 11.90
C VAL A 39 -19.36 22.61 12.15
N LYS A 40 -18.79 23.83 12.10
CA LYS A 40 -17.38 24.08 12.40
C LYS A 40 -17.27 25.15 13.50
N SER A 41 -16.58 24.85 14.58
CA SER A 41 -16.38 25.73 15.73
C SER A 41 -14.98 26.35 15.75
N PHE A 42 -14.85 27.56 16.31
CA PHE A 42 -13.64 28.35 16.38
C PHE A 42 -13.42 28.89 17.79
N LYS A 43 -12.25 29.47 18.03
CA LYS A 43 -11.90 30.05 19.35
C LYS A 43 -12.59 31.41 19.60
N SER A 44 -12.99 32.11 18.54
CA SER A 44 -13.68 33.40 18.63
C SER A 44 -14.71 33.58 17.49
N GLU A 45 -15.69 34.46 17.72
CA GLU A 45 -16.68 34.85 16.69
C GLU A 45 -16.00 35.53 15.49
N ALA A 46 -14.92 36.26 15.73
CA ALA A 46 -14.14 36.91 14.66
C ALA A 46 -13.47 35.87 13.74
N ASP A 47 -12.94 34.79 14.30
CA ASP A 47 -12.36 33.70 13.52
C ASP A 47 -13.42 32.92 12.74
N ALA A 48 -14.56 32.63 13.37
CA ALA A 48 -15.68 31.99 12.72
C ALA A 48 -16.19 32.81 11.53
N LYS A 49 -16.36 34.12 11.74
CA LYS A 49 -16.78 35.06 10.68
C LYS A 49 -15.76 35.15 9.54
N LYS A 50 -14.49 35.28 9.86
CA LYS A 50 -13.39 35.37 8.87
C LYS A 50 -13.34 34.13 7.97
N GLU A 51 -13.46 32.96 8.57
CA GLU A 51 -13.45 31.70 7.81
C GLU A 51 -14.74 31.53 6.99
N ALA A 52 -15.91 31.91 7.53
CA ALA A 52 -17.18 31.90 6.81
C ALA A 52 -17.13 32.81 5.58
N ASP A 53 -16.62 34.03 5.72
CA ASP A 53 -16.46 34.99 4.62
C ASP A 53 -15.51 34.46 3.54
N LYS A 54 -14.42 33.82 3.95
CA LYS A 54 -13.46 33.18 3.04
C LYS A 54 -14.09 32.05 2.22
N ILE A 55 -14.79 31.11 2.87
CA ILE A 55 -15.48 30.01 2.19
C ILE A 55 -16.56 30.53 1.25
N THR A 56 -17.27 31.57 1.64
CA THR A 56 -18.29 32.21 0.81
C THR A 56 -17.67 32.79 -0.46
N ALA A 57 -16.56 33.51 -0.33
CA ALA A 57 -15.84 34.07 -1.48
C ALA A 57 -15.32 32.98 -2.43
N GLU A 58 -14.85 31.84 -1.90
CA GLU A 58 -14.42 30.69 -2.71
C GLU A 58 -15.60 30.07 -3.48
N LYS A 59 -16.78 29.97 -2.85
CA LYS A 59 -17.99 29.45 -3.51
C LYS A 59 -18.45 30.36 -4.63
N VAL A 60 -18.48 31.67 -4.41
CA VAL A 60 -18.81 32.67 -5.44
C VAL A 60 -17.81 32.61 -6.59
N LYS A 61 -16.52 32.51 -6.31
CA LYS A 61 -15.48 32.33 -7.32
C LYS A 61 -15.63 31.06 -8.17
N LYS A 62 -16.26 30.02 -7.59
CA LYS A 62 -16.59 28.75 -8.27
C LYS A 62 -17.91 28.80 -9.04
N GLY A 63 -18.55 29.99 -9.18
CA GLY A 63 -19.75 30.17 -9.96
C GLY A 63 -21.06 30.01 -9.18
N TYR A 64 -21.04 29.85 -7.85
CA TYR A 64 -22.25 29.84 -7.04
C TYR A 64 -22.84 31.26 -6.98
N GLN A 65 -24.13 31.39 -7.28
CA GLN A 65 -24.88 32.65 -7.26
C GLN A 65 -25.79 32.73 -6.03
N LEU A 66 -25.83 33.90 -5.38
CA LEU A 66 -26.71 34.12 -4.23
C LEU A 66 -28.17 34.14 -4.71
N VAL A 67 -28.97 33.25 -4.16
CA VAL A 67 -30.41 33.12 -4.46
C VAL A 67 -31.20 33.49 -3.23
N GLY A 68 -31.69 34.76 -3.18
CA GLY A 68 -32.69 35.27 -2.26
C GLY A 68 -32.39 35.27 -0.76
N GLY A 69 -32.37 36.45 -0.13
CA GLY A 69 -32.60 36.67 1.28
C GLY A 69 -34.02 37.18 1.45
N GLY A 70 -34.94 36.33 1.87
CA GLY A 70 -36.32 36.75 2.15
C GLY A 70 -37.26 35.57 2.39
N ALA A 71 -38.12 35.71 3.38
CA ALA A 71 -39.05 34.72 3.91
C ALA A 71 -39.92 34.04 2.84
N ALA A 72 -40.31 32.81 3.13
CA ALA A 72 -41.19 31.99 2.30
C ALA A 72 -42.54 32.67 2.03
N PRO A 73 -43.13 32.49 0.86
CA PRO A 73 -44.58 32.51 0.71
C PRO A 73 -45.12 31.13 0.28
N ALA A 74 -46.36 30.96 0.79
CA ALA A 74 -47.19 29.80 0.64
C ALA A 74 -47.65 29.54 -0.80
N ALA A 75 -48.10 28.32 -0.99
CA ALA A 75 -48.65 27.75 -2.21
C ALA A 75 -49.77 28.60 -2.86
N ALA A 76 -49.78 28.70 -4.18
CA ALA A 76 -50.97 28.97 -4.98
C ALA A 76 -51.00 28.12 -6.24
N ALA A 77 -52.17 27.56 -6.50
CA ALA A 77 -52.50 26.59 -7.53
C ALA A 77 -52.81 27.25 -8.89
N PRO A 78 -53.20 26.47 -9.92
CA PRO A 78 -52.74 26.64 -11.31
C PRO A 78 -53.75 27.27 -12.25
N ALA A 79 -53.33 27.78 -13.40
CA ALA A 79 -54.08 27.77 -14.66
C ALA A 79 -53.31 28.55 -15.79
N PRO A 80 -53.70 28.46 -17.08
CA PRO A 80 -53.95 27.29 -17.89
C PRO A 80 -53.05 27.23 -19.19
N ALA A 81 -53.12 26.10 -19.84
CA ALA A 81 -52.39 25.66 -21.02
C ALA A 81 -52.48 26.63 -22.25
N ALA A 82 -51.35 26.78 -22.94
CA ALA A 82 -51.32 27.10 -24.38
C ALA A 82 -50.58 25.99 -25.13
N LYS A 83 -51.33 25.32 -26.01
CA LYS A 83 -50.88 24.28 -26.92
C LYS A 83 -49.81 24.80 -27.90
N LYS A 84 -48.62 24.21 -27.94
CA LYS A 84 -47.79 24.18 -29.13
C LYS A 84 -47.43 22.75 -29.50
N LYS A 85 -47.63 22.45 -30.75
CA LYS A 85 -47.45 21.15 -31.43
C LYS A 85 -46.16 20.42 -31.03
N ALA A 86 -46.30 19.17 -30.67
CA ALA A 86 -45.23 18.21 -30.54
C ALA A 86 -44.57 17.97 -31.90
N ALA A 87 -43.25 18.21 -31.97
CA ALA A 87 -42.38 17.51 -32.88
C ALA A 87 -41.93 16.26 -32.11
N ALA A 88 -42.13 15.09 -32.68
CA ALA A 88 -41.79 13.81 -32.11
C ALA A 88 -40.27 13.80 -31.79
N ALA A 89 -39.93 13.87 -30.53
CA ALA A 89 -38.62 13.51 -30.05
C ALA A 89 -38.54 11.97 -30.10
N ALA A 90 -37.61 11.46 -30.90
CA ALA A 90 -37.26 10.04 -30.88
C ALA A 90 -36.88 9.69 -29.43
N GLU A 91 -37.55 8.70 -28.88
CA GLU A 91 -37.16 8.10 -27.60
C GLU A 91 -35.70 7.65 -27.72
N PRO A 92 -34.83 7.90 -26.72
CA PRO A 92 -33.53 7.27 -26.67
C PRO A 92 -33.78 5.76 -26.55
N VAL A 93 -33.48 5.01 -27.62
CA VAL A 93 -33.42 3.56 -27.59
C VAL A 93 -32.30 3.22 -26.63
N THR A 94 -32.62 3.05 -25.36
CA THR A 94 -31.74 2.37 -24.41
C THR A 94 -31.70 0.91 -24.84
N HIS A 95 -30.81 0.59 -25.79
CA HIS A 95 -30.33 -0.76 -25.91
C HIS A 95 -29.61 -1.04 -24.58
N ALA A 96 -30.31 -1.71 -23.67
CA ALA A 96 -29.67 -2.45 -22.60
C ALA A 96 -28.78 -3.49 -23.31
N VAL A 97 -27.55 -3.16 -23.58
CA VAL A 97 -26.53 -4.09 -24.07
C VAL A 97 -26.43 -5.14 -22.97
N LYS A 98 -27.03 -6.31 -23.17
CA LYS A 98 -26.78 -7.50 -22.36
C LYS A 98 -25.32 -7.85 -22.57
N PHE A 99 -24.43 -7.30 -21.77
CA PHE A 99 -23.06 -7.76 -21.69
C PHE A 99 -23.10 -9.24 -21.31
N THR A 100 -22.36 -10.07 -22.03
CA THR A 100 -22.11 -11.43 -21.56
C THR A 100 -21.20 -11.29 -20.34
N ALA A 101 -21.79 -11.38 -19.15
CA ALA A 101 -21.06 -11.19 -17.92
C ALA A 101 -19.88 -12.16 -17.89
N ASP A 102 -18.67 -11.59 -17.70
CA ASP A 102 -17.42 -12.33 -17.50
C ASP A 102 -17.06 -13.34 -18.62
N ALA A 103 -16.99 -12.85 -19.86
CA ALA A 103 -16.49 -13.66 -20.98
C ALA A 103 -15.04 -14.14 -20.71
N ARG A 104 -14.78 -15.43 -20.93
CA ARG A 104 -13.51 -16.10 -20.62
C ARG A 104 -12.90 -16.74 -21.86
N ASN A 105 -11.59 -16.55 -22.03
CA ASN A 105 -10.80 -17.25 -23.05
C ASN A 105 -9.57 -17.91 -22.40
N PRO A 106 -9.70 -19.18 -21.95
CA PRO A 106 -8.63 -19.86 -21.20
C PRO A 106 -7.30 -19.94 -21.95
N GLU A 107 -7.30 -19.98 -23.27
CA GLU A 107 -6.04 -20.09 -24.04
C GLU A 107 -5.26 -18.78 -24.00
N ILE A 108 -5.93 -17.62 -24.14
CA ILE A 108 -5.27 -16.31 -24.01
C ILE A 108 -4.88 -16.06 -22.54
N GLU A 109 -5.77 -16.42 -21.61
CA GLU A 109 -5.55 -16.22 -20.17
C GLU A 109 -4.34 -16.98 -19.64
N LYS A 110 -3.99 -18.15 -20.17
CA LYS A 110 -2.76 -18.88 -19.83
C LYS A 110 -1.51 -18.03 -20.01
N ALA A 111 -1.42 -17.26 -21.10
CA ALA A 111 -0.27 -16.41 -21.36
C ALA A 111 -0.18 -15.24 -20.35
N ILE A 112 -1.34 -14.68 -19.95
CA ILE A 112 -1.42 -13.64 -18.91
C ILE A 112 -1.04 -14.21 -17.54
N ILE A 113 -1.49 -15.40 -17.20
CA ILE A 113 -1.15 -16.05 -15.92
C ILE A 113 0.34 -16.34 -15.84
N ALA A 114 0.94 -16.80 -16.94
CA ALA A 114 2.38 -17.07 -17.01
C ALA A 114 3.21 -15.77 -16.84
N ASP A 115 2.79 -14.71 -17.53
CA ASP A 115 3.42 -13.38 -17.44
C ASP A 115 2.36 -12.27 -17.39
N PRO A 116 1.98 -11.77 -16.20
CA PRO A 116 1.03 -10.68 -16.04
C PRO A 116 1.49 -9.33 -16.62
N THR A 117 2.73 -9.24 -17.09
CA THR A 117 3.27 -8.04 -17.77
C THR A 117 3.17 -8.12 -19.29
N ASN A 118 2.75 -9.26 -19.85
CA ASN A 118 2.65 -9.51 -21.27
C ASN A 118 1.55 -8.67 -21.95
N ARG A 119 1.93 -7.47 -22.39
CA ARG A 119 1.00 -6.52 -23.06
C ARG A 119 0.36 -7.10 -24.31
N GLN A 120 1.05 -7.99 -25.04
CA GLN A 120 0.53 -8.60 -26.24
C GLN A 120 -0.61 -9.60 -25.93
N ALA A 121 -0.47 -10.38 -24.86
CA ALA A 121 -1.56 -11.26 -24.42
C ALA A 121 -2.80 -10.47 -23.99
N PHE A 122 -2.61 -9.33 -23.31
CA PHE A 122 -3.73 -8.43 -22.99
C PHE A 122 -4.34 -7.79 -24.24
N ALA A 123 -3.55 -7.42 -25.26
CA ALA A 123 -4.08 -6.90 -26.51
C ALA A 123 -4.98 -7.93 -27.18
N LEU A 124 -4.51 -9.18 -27.31
CA LEU A 124 -5.31 -10.29 -27.88
C LEU A 124 -6.59 -10.53 -27.08
N LEU A 125 -6.52 -10.48 -25.74
CA LEU A 125 -7.71 -10.60 -24.90
C LEU A 125 -8.65 -9.41 -25.12
N GLY A 126 -8.13 -8.21 -25.30
CA GLY A 126 -8.89 -7.00 -25.56
C GLY A 126 -9.67 -7.08 -26.86
N ASP A 127 -9.03 -7.49 -27.94
CA ASP A 127 -9.65 -7.67 -29.26
C ASP A 127 -10.77 -8.73 -29.19
N TRP A 128 -10.46 -9.87 -28.59
CA TRP A 128 -11.45 -10.96 -28.43
C TRP A 128 -12.65 -10.49 -27.57
N LEU A 129 -12.44 -9.76 -26.46
CA LEU A 129 -13.52 -9.23 -25.62
C LEU A 129 -14.38 -8.20 -26.37
N GLN A 130 -13.79 -7.36 -27.25
CA GLN A 130 -14.56 -6.44 -28.09
C GLN A 130 -15.46 -7.20 -29.06
N GLU A 131 -14.99 -8.29 -29.63
CA GLU A 131 -15.83 -9.17 -30.50
C GLU A 131 -17.01 -9.79 -29.73
N GLN A 132 -16.83 -10.01 -28.40
CA GLN A 132 -17.92 -10.48 -27.53
C GLN A 132 -18.84 -9.33 -27.05
N GLY A 133 -18.58 -8.07 -27.42
CA GLY A 133 -19.31 -6.89 -26.94
C GLY A 133 -19.01 -6.52 -25.49
N ASP A 134 -17.93 -7.04 -24.89
CA ASP A 134 -17.54 -6.76 -23.52
C ASP A 134 -16.79 -5.42 -23.45
N PRO A 135 -17.26 -4.42 -22.64
CA PRO A 135 -16.62 -3.11 -22.52
C PRO A 135 -15.19 -3.18 -21.97
N ARG A 136 -14.79 -4.29 -21.36
CA ARG A 136 -13.43 -4.53 -20.89
C ARG A 136 -12.43 -4.55 -22.04
N GLY A 137 -12.83 -5.01 -23.22
CA GLY A 137 -11.98 -4.96 -24.42
C GLY A 137 -11.60 -3.52 -24.79
N GLU A 138 -12.55 -2.58 -24.74
CA GLU A 138 -12.26 -1.16 -24.94
C GLU A 138 -11.35 -0.60 -23.83
N LEU A 139 -11.60 -0.97 -22.56
CA LEU A 139 -10.76 -0.55 -21.43
C LEU A 139 -9.31 -1.01 -21.61
N ILE A 140 -9.08 -2.25 -22.02
CA ILE A 140 -7.74 -2.77 -22.32
C ILE A 140 -7.07 -1.93 -23.41
N SER A 141 -7.76 -1.67 -24.52
CA SER A 141 -7.23 -0.88 -25.63
C SER A 141 -6.87 0.54 -25.20
N LEU A 142 -7.72 1.21 -24.41
CA LEU A 142 -7.46 2.54 -23.89
C LEU A 142 -6.22 2.57 -23.00
N GLN A 143 -6.08 1.62 -22.10
CA GLN A 143 -4.94 1.56 -21.16
C GLN A 143 -3.64 1.15 -21.86
N LEU A 144 -3.67 0.23 -22.81
CA LEU A 144 -2.52 -0.08 -23.64
C LEU A 144 -2.06 1.09 -24.49
N GLY A 145 -3.00 1.97 -24.88
CA GLY A 145 -2.74 3.22 -25.60
C GLY A 145 -2.38 4.42 -24.71
N ASN A 146 -2.19 4.22 -23.39
CA ASN A 146 -1.92 5.26 -22.38
C ASN A 146 -2.98 6.38 -22.38
N LYS A 147 -4.25 6.04 -22.61
CA LYS A 147 -5.39 6.97 -22.61
C LYS A 147 -6.10 6.95 -21.26
N ASP A 148 -5.38 7.24 -20.19
CA ASP A 148 -5.84 7.07 -18.80
C ASP A 148 -7.11 7.82 -18.45
N LYS A 149 -7.27 9.06 -18.94
CA LYS A 149 -8.50 9.85 -18.72
C LYS A 149 -9.74 9.18 -19.33
N GLN A 150 -9.61 8.64 -20.54
CA GLN A 150 -10.71 7.94 -21.22
C GLN A 150 -10.99 6.58 -20.55
N ALA A 151 -9.95 5.88 -20.14
CA ALA A 151 -10.08 4.63 -19.38
C ALA A 151 -10.83 4.85 -18.05
N LYS A 152 -10.49 5.90 -17.30
CA LYS A 152 -11.20 6.26 -16.06
C LYS A 152 -12.66 6.60 -16.32
N ALA A 153 -12.95 7.43 -17.33
CA ALA A 153 -14.32 7.77 -17.71
C ALA A 153 -15.14 6.53 -18.12
N LEU A 154 -14.52 5.55 -18.77
CA LEU A 154 -15.18 4.30 -19.16
C LEU A 154 -15.52 3.45 -17.92
N ILE A 155 -14.61 3.35 -16.94
CA ILE A 155 -14.87 2.67 -15.67
C ILE A 155 -16.03 3.35 -14.91
N GLU A 156 -16.01 4.67 -14.83
CA GLU A 156 -17.06 5.45 -14.16
C GLU A 156 -18.43 5.28 -14.87
N LYS A 157 -18.43 5.29 -16.20
CA LYS A 157 -19.64 5.10 -17.00
C LYS A 157 -20.29 3.73 -16.81
N HIS A 158 -19.49 2.69 -16.60
CA HIS A 158 -19.93 1.32 -16.41
C HIS A 158 -19.52 0.77 -15.03
N ALA A 159 -19.68 1.60 -13.98
CA ALA A 159 -19.22 1.28 -12.62
C ALA A 159 -19.85 -0.03 -12.09
N ASP A 160 -21.12 -0.25 -12.34
CA ASP A 160 -21.81 -1.50 -11.94
C ASP A 160 -21.13 -2.74 -12.53
N TYR A 161 -20.64 -2.65 -13.76
CA TYR A 161 -19.95 -3.76 -14.43
C TYR A 161 -18.51 -3.92 -13.93
N PHE A 162 -17.74 -2.81 -13.87
CA PHE A 162 -16.32 -2.86 -13.55
C PHE A 162 -16.03 -3.00 -12.07
N LEU A 163 -16.88 -2.44 -11.22
CA LEU A 163 -16.68 -2.36 -9.78
C LEU A 163 -17.76 -3.14 -9.00
N GLY A 164 -19.03 -3.07 -9.40
CA GLY A 164 -20.12 -3.73 -8.67
C GLY A 164 -20.06 -3.44 -7.17
N PRO A 165 -19.95 -4.49 -6.31
CA PRO A 165 -19.86 -4.33 -4.86
C PRO A 165 -18.58 -3.59 -4.41
N LEU A 166 -17.57 -3.49 -5.24
CA LEU A 166 -16.31 -2.79 -4.93
C LEU A 166 -16.40 -1.27 -5.07
N ALA A 167 -17.49 -0.74 -5.67
CA ALA A 167 -17.63 0.69 -5.95
C ALA A 167 -17.50 1.60 -4.70
N PRO A 168 -18.00 1.23 -3.49
CA PRO A 168 -17.79 2.02 -2.29
C PRO A 168 -16.35 2.05 -1.78
N HIS A 169 -15.52 1.08 -2.16
CA HIS A 169 -14.19 0.81 -1.59
C HIS A 169 -13.02 1.27 -2.47
N GLN A 170 -13.24 2.23 -3.37
CA GLN A 170 -12.20 2.71 -4.32
C GLN A 170 -11.14 3.59 -3.67
N LYS A 171 -11.36 4.07 -2.46
CA LYS A 171 -10.38 4.89 -1.73
C LYS A 171 -9.92 4.16 -0.50
N VAL A 172 -8.63 4.25 -0.24
CA VAL A 172 -8.08 3.87 1.06
C VAL A 172 -8.40 5.01 2.03
N HIS A 173 -8.99 4.69 3.16
CA HIS A 173 -9.10 5.62 4.28
C HIS A 173 -7.73 5.65 4.98
N ASP A 174 -6.96 6.68 4.69
CA ASP A 174 -5.73 7.00 5.39
C ASP A 174 -5.96 8.35 6.08
N GLU A 175 -6.00 8.36 7.38
CA GLU A 175 -6.10 9.59 8.18
C GLU A 175 -4.72 10.24 8.42
N GLY A 176 -3.71 9.87 7.64
CA GLY A 176 -2.40 10.54 7.64
C GLY A 176 -1.46 10.05 8.75
N HIS A 177 -1.52 8.79 9.10
CA HIS A 177 -0.56 8.17 10.02
C HIS A 177 0.85 8.21 9.44
N ASN A 178 1.81 8.60 10.25
CA ASN A 178 3.22 8.56 9.89
C ASN A 178 3.68 7.10 9.92
N ASN A 179 4.19 6.62 8.81
CA ASN A 179 4.80 5.30 8.77
C ASN A 179 6.09 5.29 9.63
N SER A 180 6.26 4.29 10.49
CA SER A 180 7.39 4.17 11.42
C SER A 180 8.76 4.20 10.73
N ILE A 181 8.84 3.75 9.49
CA ILE A 181 10.06 3.80 8.69
C ILE A 181 10.13 4.98 7.71
N SER A 182 9.20 5.94 7.79
CA SER A 182 9.21 7.11 6.88
C SER A 182 10.52 7.88 6.94
N HIS A 183 11.16 7.96 8.10
CA HIS A 183 12.45 8.60 8.30
C HIS A 183 13.62 7.88 7.59
N LEU A 184 13.44 6.63 7.14
CA LEU A 184 14.42 5.88 6.36
C LEU A 184 14.24 6.06 4.85
N ARG A 185 13.17 6.72 4.41
CA ARG A 185 12.89 6.98 3.00
C ARG A 185 13.55 8.28 2.55
N THR A 186 14.04 8.30 1.31
CA THR A 186 14.37 9.57 0.68
C THR A 186 13.09 10.38 0.40
N LYS A 187 13.22 11.70 0.22
CA LYS A 187 12.06 12.56 -0.11
C LYS A 187 11.34 12.10 -1.38
N GLU A 188 12.08 11.59 -2.36
CA GLU A 188 11.53 11.06 -3.62
C GLU A 188 10.77 9.75 -3.39
N GLN A 189 11.29 8.86 -2.55
CA GLN A 189 10.64 7.61 -2.16
C GLN A 189 9.36 7.90 -1.39
N GLU A 190 9.40 8.83 -0.44
CA GLU A 190 8.22 9.24 0.32
C GLU A 190 7.16 9.88 -0.57
N ALA A 191 7.51 10.81 -1.45
CA ALA A 191 6.58 11.42 -2.38
C ALA A 191 5.96 10.40 -3.37
N ALA A 192 6.75 9.43 -3.83
CA ALA A 192 6.26 8.34 -4.69
C ALA A 192 5.31 7.44 -3.92
N TRP A 193 5.62 7.12 -2.67
CA TRP A 193 4.80 6.33 -1.77
C TRP A 193 3.46 7.05 -1.51
N GLN A 194 3.45 8.28 -1.03
CA GLN A 194 2.24 9.07 -0.76
C GLN A 194 1.32 9.18 -1.98
N LYS A 195 1.88 9.36 -3.16
CA LYS A 195 1.08 9.43 -4.40
C LYS A 195 0.31 8.14 -4.69
N THR A 196 0.81 7.01 -4.25
CA THR A 196 0.18 5.69 -4.51
C THR A 196 -0.83 5.29 -3.43
N GLN A 197 -0.91 6.02 -2.31
CA GLN A 197 -1.68 5.63 -1.12
C GLN A 197 -3.20 5.81 -1.27
N GLN A 198 -3.65 6.73 -2.11
CA GLN A 198 -5.04 7.16 -2.11
C GLN A 198 -6.02 6.24 -2.86
N GLU A 199 -5.52 5.31 -3.70
CA GLU A 199 -6.37 4.46 -4.51
C GLU A 199 -6.31 2.99 -4.04
N ALA A 200 -7.44 2.45 -3.60
CA ALA A 200 -7.54 1.04 -3.23
C ALA A 200 -7.31 0.10 -4.42
N PHE A 201 -7.69 0.53 -5.62
CA PHE A 201 -7.59 -0.26 -6.83
C PHE A 201 -6.80 0.47 -7.92
N LEU A 202 -5.62 -0.04 -8.24
CA LEU A 202 -4.87 0.41 -9.41
C LEU A 202 -5.24 -0.45 -10.62
N TRP A 203 -5.71 0.19 -11.68
CA TRP A 203 -6.12 -0.46 -12.91
C TRP A 203 -5.02 -0.50 -13.95
N ARG A 204 -4.80 -1.66 -14.57
CA ARG A 204 -3.92 -1.84 -15.74
C ARG A 204 -4.51 -2.88 -16.68
N ASN A 205 -4.37 -2.65 -17.98
CA ASN A 205 -4.74 -3.61 -19.02
C ASN A 205 -6.17 -4.16 -18.86
N GLY A 206 -7.13 -3.31 -18.44
CA GLY A 206 -8.54 -3.67 -18.29
C GLY A 206 -8.93 -4.35 -16.97
N PHE A 207 -7.98 -4.54 -16.05
CA PHE A 207 -8.18 -5.25 -14.80
C PHE A 207 -7.61 -4.48 -13.60
N ILE A 208 -8.08 -4.81 -12.42
CA ILE A 208 -7.44 -4.37 -11.17
C ILE A 208 -6.09 -5.09 -11.08
N TYR A 209 -5.02 -4.31 -11.13
CA TYR A 209 -3.64 -4.80 -11.06
C TYR A 209 -3.15 -4.87 -9.61
N ARG A 210 -3.41 -3.82 -8.82
CA ARG A 210 -3.08 -3.76 -7.40
C ARG A 210 -4.33 -3.51 -6.58
N VAL A 211 -4.42 -4.24 -5.49
CA VAL A 211 -5.41 -4.08 -4.43
C VAL A 211 -4.70 -3.60 -3.19
N ARG A 212 -5.20 -2.52 -2.57
CA ARG A 212 -4.72 -2.00 -1.32
C ARG A 212 -5.89 -1.82 -0.37
N LEU A 213 -5.86 -2.49 0.76
CA LEU A 213 -6.90 -2.42 1.76
C LEU A 213 -6.31 -2.01 3.10
N SER A 214 -7.01 -1.11 3.79
CA SER A 214 -6.70 -0.74 5.16
C SER A 214 -7.56 -1.57 6.10
N HIS A 215 -6.94 -2.10 7.13
CA HIS A 215 -7.61 -2.67 8.28
C HIS A 215 -7.67 -1.56 9.33
N ASP A 216 -8.79 -0.86 9.43
CA ASP A 216 -9.02 0.24 10.35
C ASP A 216 -10.18 -0.10 11.28
N SER A 217 -9.86 -0.35 12.56
CA SER A 217 -10.85 -0.61 13.60
C SER A 217 -11.48 0.65 14.18
N TYR A 218 -10.90 1.84 13.89
CA TYR A 218 -11.35 3.11 14.45
C TYR A 218 -12.33 3.89 13.56
N SER A 219 -12.46 3.55 12.28
CA SER A 219 -13.37 4.26 11.36
C SER A 219 -14.78 3.67 11.37
N ASP A 220 -15.59 4.10 12.30
CA ASP A 220 -16.92 3.53 12.58
C ASP A 220 -17.97 3.68 11.48
N GLU A 221 -17.86 4.57 10.52
CA GLU A 221 -18.97 4.88 9.61
C GLU A 221 -18.75 4.61 8.12
N ALA A 222 -17.51 4.55 7.64
CA ALA A 222 -17.22 4.40 6.21
C ALA A 222 -17.08 2.93 5.78
N PHE A 223 -16.69 2.04 6.67
CA PHE A 223 -16.52 0.61 6.42
C PHE A 223 -17.52 -0.21 7.24
N LYS A 224 -18.73 -0.39 6.71
CA LYS A 224 -19.75 -1.28 7.32
C LYS A 224 -19.45 -2.78 7.13
N GLY A 225 -18.22 -3.15 6.79
CA GLY A 225 -17.80 -4.54 6.60
C GLY A 225 -16.38 -4.75 7.09
N LYS A 226 -16.08 -5.97 7.54
CA LYS A 226 -14.71 -6.34 7.86
C LYS A 226 -13.85 -6.28 6.60
N THR A 227 -12.60 -5.86 6.70
CA THR A 227 -11.65 -5.79 5.57
C THR A 227 -11.56 -7.13 4.83
N VAL A 228 -11.67 -8.26 5.52
CA VAL A 228 -11.71 -9.59 4.92
C VAL A 228 -12.93 -9.80 4.00
N ASP A 229 -14.07 -9.19 4.29
CA ASP A 229 -15.26 -9.30 3.43
C ASP A 229 -15.02 -8.55 2.11
N ILE A 230 -14.42 -7.35 2.18
CA ILE A 230 -14.01 -6.58 1.00
C ILE A 230 -13.00 -7.38 0.17
N LEU A 231 -12.00 -7.99 0.82
CA LEU A 231 -11.03 -8.84 0.13
C LEU A 231 -11.71 -10.04 -0.54
N ASN A 232 -12.65 -10.69 0.14
CA ASN A 232 -13.40 -11.82 -0.44
C ASN A 232 -14.23 -11.39 -1.66
N ASP A 233 -14.80 -10.19 -1.65
CA ASP A 233 -15.49 -9.64 -2.81
C ASP A 233 -14.52 -9.33 -3.95
N VAL A 234 -13.36 -8.75 -3.66
CA VAL A 234 -12.28 -8.54 -4.63
C VAL A 234 -11.85 -9.86 -5.27
N LEU A 235 -11.57 -10.90 -4.46
CA LEU A 235 -11.05 -12.19 -4.95
C LEU A 235 -12.07 -12.94 -5.83
N LYS A 236 -13.36 -12.66 -5.68
CA LYS A 236 -14.44 -13.22 -6.52
C LYS A 236 -14.74 -12.35 -7.74
N HIS A 237 -14.34 -11.07 -7.72
CA HIS A 237 -14.75 -10.11 -8.74
C HIS A 237 -14.01 -10.32 -10.06
N PRO A 238 -14.69 -10.36 -11.21
CA PRO A 238 -14.07 -10.55 -12.53
C PRO A 238 -12.96 -9.55 -12.85
N SER A 239 -13.07 -8.32 -12.37
CA SER A 239 -12.07 -7.28 -12.59
C SER A 239 -10.74 -7.55 -11.86
N ALA A 240 -10.72 -8.38 -10.81
CA ALA A 240 -9.51 -8.70 -10.04
C ALA A 240 -8.89 -10.06 -10.42
N ARG A 241 -9.46 -10.78 -11.38
CA ARG A 241 -8.98 -12.14 -11.74
C ARG A 241 -7.52 -12.23 -12.19
N PHE A 242 -6.93 -11.11 -12.59
CA PHE A 242 -5.51 -10.99 -12.94
C PHE A 242 -4.77 -10.04 -12.01
N ALA A 243 -5.25 -9.84 -10.79
CA ALA A 243 -4.57 -9.02 -9.80
C ALA A 243 -3.17 -9.59 -9.50
N VAL A 244 -2.19 -8.68 -9.41
CA VAL A 244 -0.76 -9.00 -9.30
C VAL A 244 -0.20 -8.63 -7.94
N GLU A 245 -0.69 -7.54 -7.38
CA GLU A 245 -0.19 -6.97 -6.13
C GLU A 245 -1.31 -6.82 -5.11
N PHE A 246 -1.06 -7.25 -3.89
CA PHE A 246 -1.92 -6.99 -2.73
C PHE A 246 -1.09 -6.35 -1.63
N ALA A 247 -1.61 -5.27 -1.07
CA ALA A 247 -1.04 -4.56 0.06
C ALA A 247 -2.10 -4.38 1.16
N PHE A 248 -1.73 -4.69 2.39
CA PHE A 248 -2.60 -4.58 3.54
C PHE A 248 -1.97 -3.63 4.54
N MET A 249 -2.71 -2.60 4.89
CA MET A 249 -2.34 -1.64 5.91
C MET A 249 -2.97 -2.08 7.22
N SER A 250 -2.29 -1.88 8.33
CA SER A 250 -2.82 -2.13 9.65
C SER A 250 -2.93 -0.80 10.39
N ASN A 251 -4.16 -0.34 10.62
CA ASN A 251 -4.47 0.87 11.38
C ASN A 251 -5.42 0.52 12.54
N GLY A 252 -5.39 -0.70 13.04
CA GLY A 252 -6.29 -1.20 14.06
C GLY A 252 -5.76 -1.14 15.48
N ASP A 253 -6.58 -1.56 16.45
CA ASP A 253 -6.16 -1.73 17.83
C ASP A 253 -5.08 -2.82 17.90
N PRO A 254 -3.87 -2.49 18.38
CA PRO A 254 -2.75 -3.43 18.42
C PRO A 254 -3.00 -4.69 19.26
N ASN A 255 -3.97 -4.65 20.16
CA ASN A 255 -4.29 -5.77 21.04
C ASN A 255 -5.35 -6.74 20.46
N GLU A 256 -6.11 -6.31 19.46
CA GLU A 256 -7.26 -7.06 18.95
C GLU A 256 -7.12 -7.46 17.48
N ASP A 257 -6.29 -6.76 16.71
CA ASP A 257 -6.25 -6.89 15.26
C ASP A 257 -4.98 -7.58 14.75
N ASN A 258 -5.20 -8.64 14.00
CA ASN A 258 -4.17 -9.23 13.16
C ASN A 258 -4.71 -9.45 11.74
N LEU A 259 -3.81 -9.65 10.80
CA LEU A 259 -4.16 -9.82 9.38
C LEU A 259 -4.44 -11.29 9.01
N GLN A 260 -4.64 -12.20 9.98
CA GLN A 260 -4.76 -13.64 9.73
C GLN A 260 -5.91 -13.99 8.79
N ASP A 261 -7.07 -13.34 8.93
CA ASP A 261 -8.23 -13.59 8.07
C ASP A 261 -7.93 -13.23 6.60
N LEU A 262 -7.17 -12.15 6.36
CA LEU A 262 -6.74 -11.74 5.03
C LEU A 262 -5.73 -12.73 4.43
N ILE A 263 -4.80 -13.21 5.24
CA ILE A 263 -3.83 -14.23 4.85
C ILE A 263 -4.54 -15.53 4.48
N ASP A 264 -5.51 -15.98 5.28
CA ASP A 264 -6.27 -17.20 5.04
C ASP A 264 -7.15 -17.08 3.78
N ALA A 265 -7.75 -15.90 3.54
CA ALA A 265 -8.51 -15.63 2.30
C ALA A 265 -7.62 -15.70 1.05
N LEU A 266 -6.43 -15.07 1.09
CA LEU A 266 -5.44 -15.17 0.01
C LEU A 266 -4.93 -16.59 -0.18
N ALA A 267 -4.57 -17.28 0.90
CA ALA A 267 -4.08 -18.66 0.82
C ALA A 267 -5.07 -19.60 0.11
N LYS A 268 -6.37 -19.31 0.21
CA LYS A 268 -7.45 -20.09 -0.39
C LYS A 268 -7.79 -19.67 -1.81
N ASN A 269 -7.80 -18.37 -2.11
CA ASN A 269 -8.46 -17.83 -3.31
C ASN A 269 -7.60 -16.85 -4.11
N ALA A 270 -6.30 -16.68 -3.81
CA ALA A 270 -5.46 -15.73 -4.53
C ALA A 270 -5.43 -16.03 -6.04
N PRO A 271 -5.53 -15.01 -6.91
CA PRO A 271 -5.31 -15.18 -8.33
C PRO A 271 -3.91 -15.77 -8.63
N PRO A 272 -3.76 -16.66 -9.62
CA PRO A 272 -2.47 -17.27 -9.95
C PRO A 272 -1.46 -16.25 -10.52
N THR A 273 -1.92 -15.03 -10.79
CA THR A 273 -1.13 -13.89 -11.24
C THR A 273 -0.48 -13.12 -10.09
N VAL A 274 -0.74 -13.45 -8.83
CA VAL A 274 -0.11 -12.77 -7.68
C VAL A 274 1.40 -12.91 -7.74
N ARG A 275 2.09 -11.77 -7.62
CA ARG A 275 3.56 -11.65 -7.66
C ARG A 275 4.12 -10.82 -6.51
N LYS A 276 3.31 -9.93 -5.92
CA LYS A 276 3.73 -9.10 -4.79
C LYS A 276 2.67 -9.13 -3.68
N LEU A 277 3.15 -9.31 -2.45
CA LEU A 277 2.38 -9.13 -1.22
C LEU A 277 3.13 -8.18 -0.30
N SER A 278 2.39 -7.26 0.33
CA SER A 278 2.89 -6.38 1.38
C SER A 278 1.92 -6.43 2.56
N PHE A 279 2.44 -6.64 3.75
CA PHE A 279 1.69 -6.62 5.01
C PHE A 279 2.28 -5.57 5.92
N GLY A 280 1.43 -4.74 6.53
CA GLY A 280 1.83 -3.64 7.39
C GLY A 280 2.28 -2.38 6.64
N ASP A 281 1.95 -2.24 5.35
CA ASP A 281 2.20 -1.04 4.57
C ASP A 281 1.51 0.17 5.25
N ASN A 282 2.28 1.15 5.72
CA ASN A 282 1.83 2.31 6.51
C ASN A 282 1.52 2.01 8.00
N VAL A 283 2.41 1.34 8.69
CA VAL A 283 2.29 1.09 10.14
C VAL A 283 2.83 2.28 10.93
N ASP A 284 2.09 2.75 11.92
CA ASP A 284 2.49 3.87 12.77
C ASP A 284 3.45 3.42 13.89
N GLN A 285 3.08 2.37 14.61
CA GLN A 285 3.88 1.79 15.69
C GLN A 285 4.12 0.31 15.37
N ILE A 286 5.27 0.02 14.77
CA ILE A 286 5.53 -1.29 14.15
C ILE A 286 5.39 -2.45 15.12
N SER A 287 5.87 -2.29 16.36
CA SER A 287 5.89 -3.34 17.37
C SER A 287 4.51 -3.72 17.91
N TRP A 288 3.49 -2.90 17.65
CA TRP A 288 2.14 -3.09 18.13
C TRP A 288 1.25 -3.81 17.13
N HIS A 289 1.70 -4.01 15.90
CA HIS A 289 0.90 -4.66 14.86
C HIS A 289 1.27 -6.11 14.67
N HIS A 290 0.26 -6.95 14.42
CA HIS A 290 0.41 -8.38 14.25
C HIS A 290 -0.08 -8.81 12.86
N THR A 291 0.79 -9.43 12.09
CA THR A 291 0.40 -9.97 10.78
C THR A 291 -0.23 -11.36 10.92
N GLY A 292 0.25 -12.18 11.85
CA GLY A 292 -0.20 -13.55 12.02
C GLY A 292 0.68 -14.57 11.28
N SER A 293 0.15 -15.76 10.99
CA SER A 293 0.89 -16.87 10.40
C SER A 293 0.79 -16.96 8.89
N LEU A 294 1.93 -16.92 8.21
CA LEU A 294 2.05 -17.10 6.76
C LEU A 294 2.09 -18.57 6.31
N ALA A 295 2.03 -19.53 7.23
CA ALA A 295 2.27 -20.94 6.93
C ALA A 295 1.39 -21.51 5.80
N LYS A 296 0.11 -21.10 5.73
CA LYS A 296 -0.82 -21.53 4.68
C LYS A 296 -0.60 -20.79 3.35
N LEU A 297 -0.04 -19.60 3.40
CA LEU A 297 0.11 -18.72 2.24
C LEU A 297 1.03 -19.31 1.17
N TRP A 298 2.10 -20.00 1.58
CA TRP A 298 3.12 -20.52 0.65
C TRP A 298 2.55 -21.43 -0.43
N LYS A 299 1.52 -22.22 -0.10
CA LYS A 299 0.82 -23.06 -1.08
C LYS A 299 -0.17 -22.29 -1.94
N GLY A 300 -0.77 -21.22 -1.39
CA GLY A 300 -1.77 -20.40 -2.08
C GLY A 300 -1.19 -19.48 -3.14
N VAL A 301 0.08 -19.05 -2.97
CA VAL A 301 0.73 -18.09 -3.87
C VAL A 301 2.09 -18.57 -4.40
N PRO A 302 2.16 -19.72 -5.09
CA PRO A 302 3.43 -20.33 -5.52
C PRO A 302 4.23 -19.49 -6.51
N ASN A 303 3.60 -18.50 -7.12
CA ASN A 303 4.19 -17.58 -8.09
C ASN A 303 4.65 -16.25 -7.47
N LEU A 304 4.61 -16.12 -6.14
CA LEU A 304 5.01 -14.92 -5.42
C LEU A 304 6.49 -14.61 -5.69
N LYS A 305 6.77 -13.38 -6.12
CA LYS A 305 8.12 -12.88 -6.40
C LYS A 305 8.63 -11.92 -5.35
N THR A 306 7.73 -11.14 -4.76
CA THR A 306 8.09 -10.13 -3.76
C THR A 306 7.19 -10.26 -2.55
N LEU A 307 7.81 -10.33 -1.37
CA LEU A 307 7.16 -10.26 -0.07
C LEU A 307 7.78 -9.14 0.75
N GLU A 308 6.95 -8.28 1.27
CA GLU A 308 7.33 -7.21 2.18
C GLU A 308 6.44 -7.30 3.42
N ILE A 309 7.06 -7.37 4.60
CA ILE A 309 6.38 -7.41 5.91
C ILE A 309 6.96 -6.29 6.75
N GLU A 310 6.09 -5.46 7.30
CA GLU A 310 6.41 -4.37 8.20
C GLU A 310 5.45 -4.44 9.39
N THR A 311 5.85 -5.13 10.46
CA THR A 311 4.98 -5.45 11.59
C THR A 311 5.81 -5.93 12.78
N GLY A 312 5.27 -5.81 13.98
CA GLY A 312 5.92 -6.30 15.20
C GLY A 312 5.98 -7.82 15.23
N GLU A 313 4.84 -8.48 15.07
CA GLU A 313 4.77 -9.93 15.23
C GLU A 313 4.20 -10.64 14.00
N PHE A 314 4.86 -11.69 13.58
CA PHE A 314 4.43 -12.58 12.51
C PHE A 314 5.09 -13.95 12.62
N GLU A 315 4.55 -14.94 11.91
CA GLU A 315 5.09 -16.28 11.83
C GLU A 315 5.24 -16.73 10.38
N VAL A 316 6.45 -17.09 9.98
CA VAL A 316 6.69 -17.58 8.60
C VAL A 316 6.36 -19.06 8.43
N GLY A 317 6.36 -19.85 9.51
CA GLY A 317 6.18 -21.30 9.47
C GLY A 317 7.25 -21.99 8.61
N LYS A 318 6.88 -23.10 7.96
CA LYS A 318 7.74 -23.76 6.96
C LYS A 318 7.64 -23.02 5.64
N MET A 319 8.57 -22.09 5.42
CA MET A 319 8.58 -21.22 4.24
C MET A 319 9.08 -21.97 3.01
N GLU A 320 8.17 -22.30 2.09
CA GLU A 320 8.45 -22.89 0.79
C GLU A 320 8.01 -21.90 -0.32
N ALA A 321 8.93 -21.07 -0.77
CA ALA A 321 8.68 -19.95 -1.69
C ALA A 321 9.49 -20.09 -3.00
N PRO A 322 9.10 -21.00 -3.91
CA PRO A 322 9.92 -21.41 -5.06
C PRO A 322 10.14 -20.32 -6.11
N SER A 323 9.30 -19.28 -6.12
CA SER A 323 9.37 -18.17 -7.08
C SER A 323 9.87 -16.87 -6.47
N LEU A 324 10.13 -16.83 -5.16
CA LEU A 324 10.47 -15.61 -4.44
C LEU A 324 11.84 -15.08 -4.86
N GLU A 325 11.86 -13.84 -5.30
CA GLU A 325 13.04 -13.13 -5.76
C GLU A 325 13.48 -12.04 -4.78
N ARG A 326 12.54 -11.45 -4.04
CA ARG A 326 12.77 -10.41 -3.03
C ARG A 326 11.94 -10.68 -1.79
N ALA A 327 12.57 -10.63 -0.62
CA ALA A 327 11.91 -10.69 0.68
C ALA A 327 12.47 -9.63 1.61
N ILE A 328 11.58 -8.91 2.31
CA ILE A 328 11.93 -7.91 3.32
C ILE A 328 11.07 -8.18 4.54
N PHE A 329 11.70 -8.29 5.70
CA PHE A 329 11.07 -8.50 6.99
C PHE A 329 11.51 -7.39 7.94
N ILE A 330 10.65 -6.38 8.13
CA ILE A 330 10.89 -5.24 9.00
C ILE A 330 10.09 -5.44 10.28
N THR A 331 10.77 -5.42 11.41
CA THR A 331 10.17 -5.55 12.73
C THR A 331 11.03 -4.86 13.79
N GLY A 332 10.40 -4.43 14.87
CA GLY A 332 11.09 -3.94 16.07
C GLY A 332 11.70 -5.05 16.90
N GLY A 333 11.20 -6.32 16.76
CA GLY A 333 11.72 -7.48 17.48
C GLY A 333 11.39 -8.80 16.78
N LEU A 334 12.39 -9.49 16.23
CA LEU A 334 12.19 -10.75 15.51
C LEU A 334 12.23 -11.95 16.47
N SER A 335 11.15 -12.76 16.48
CA SER A 335 11.09 -13.99 17.26
C SER A 335 12.09 -15.05 16.76
N LYS A 336 12.54 -15.94 17.66
CA LYS A 336 13.42 -17.08 17.31
C LYS A 336 12.83 -17.99 16.25
N SER A 337 11.52 -18.25 16.34
CA SER A 337 10.82 -19.10 15.37
C SER A 337 10.88 -18.51 13.97
N CYS A 338 10.65 -17.20 13.83
CA CYS A 338 10.76 -16.48 12.57
C CYS A 338 12.18 -16.42 12.04
N GLY A 339 13.15 -16.05 12.88
CA GLY A 339 14.56 -15.98 12.48
C GLY A 339 15.06 -17.33 11.93
N LYS A 340 14.76 -18.42 12.63
CA LYS A 340 15.07 -19.79 12.20
C LYS A 340 14.30 -20.17 10.92
N GLY A 341 13.00 -19.83 10.84
CA GLY A 341 12.16 -20.12 9.70
C GLY A 341 12.69 -19.47 8.43
N ILE A 342 13.07 -18.18 8.50
CA ILE A 342 13.66 -17.42 7.39
C ILE A 342 15.03 -17.99 7.01
N ALA A 343 15.91 -18.24 7.99
CA ALA A 343 17.26 -18.74 7.74
C ALA A 343 17.27 -20.10 7.03
N THR A 344 16.26 -20.95 7.25
CA THR A 344 16.15 -22.31 6.68
C THR A 344 15.13 -22.41 5.53
N ALA A 345 14.52 -21.28 5.11
CA ALA A 345 13.47 -21.23 4.10
C ALA A 345 13.95 -21.77 2.73
N SER A 346 13.05 -22.43 2.00
CA SER A 346 13.29 -22.82 0.61
C SER A 346 12.97 -21.67 -0.35
N MET A 347 14.00 -20.96 -0.80
CA MET A 347 13.90 -19.77 -1.65
C MET A 347 14.92 -19.84 -2.80
N PRO A 348 14.84 -20.80 -3.74
CA PRO A 348 15.89 -21.05 -4.73
C PRO A 348 16.11 -19.89 -5.72
N LYS A 349 15.17 -18.95 -5.85
CA LYS A 349 15.28 -17.81 -6.76
C LYS A 349 15.55 -16.49 -6.05
N ILE A 350 15.77 -16.50 -4.73
CA ILE A 350 15.99 -15.28 -3.96
C ILE A 350 17.24 -14.54 -4.46
N LYS A 351 17.07 -13.24 -4.70
CA LYS A 351 18.11 -12.31 -5.14
C LYS A 351 18.39 -11.25 -4.09
N HIS A 352 17.36 -10.91 -3.31
CA HIS A 352 17.39 -9.85 -2.32
C HIS A 352 16.67 -10.32 -1.06
N LEU A 353 17.37 -10.36 0.06
CA LEU A 353 16.84 -10.72 1.36
C LEU A 353 17.24 -9.66 2.38
N GLU A 354 16.26 -9.05 3.05
CA GLU A 354 16.46 -8.15 4.18
C GLU A 354 15.75 -8.69 5.42
N ILE A 355 16.45 -8.70 6.54
CA ILE A 355 15.95 -9.14 7.84
C ILE A 355 16.34 -8.09 8.87
N TYR A 356 15.36 -7.55 9.57
CA TYR A 356 15.53 -6.65 10.69
C TYR A 356 15.31 -7.46 11.96
N TYR A 357 16.28 -7.47 12.85
CA TYR A 357 16.25 -8.30 14.05
C TYR A 357 15.60 -7.61 15.23
N GLY A 358 15.75 -6.29 15.34
CA GLY A 358 15.18 -5.48 16.43
C GLY A 358 15.87 -5.70 17.75
N THR A 359 15.12 -5.46 18.81
CA THR A 359 15.56 -5.48 20.21
C THR A 359 14.70 -6.41 21.06
N ASP A 360 15.25 -6.93 22.17
CA ASP A 360 14.53 -7.80 23.10
C ASP A 360 13.37 -7.07 23.79
N GLU A 361 13.46 -5.75 23.97
CA GLU A 361 12.39 -4.93 24.55
C GLU A 361 11.09 -4.98 23.75
N TYR A 362 11.18 -5.24 22.44
CA TYR A 362 10.03 -5.35 21.53
C TYR A 362 9.84 -6.76 20.96
N GLY A 363 10.19 -7.79 21.72
CA GLY A 363 9.97 -9.20 21.39
C GLY A 363 11.04 -9.81 20.50
N GLY A 364 12.20 -9.16 20.34
CA GLY A 364 13.37 -9.71 19.69
C GLY A 364 13.99 -10.83 20.53
N GLU A 365 13.95 -12.04 20.01
CA GLU A 365 14.53 -13.22 20.68
C GLU A 365 15.72 -13.78 19.91
N CYS A 366 16.02 -13.25 18.74
CA CYS A 366 17.10 -13.75 17.90
C CYS A 366 18.48 -13.42 18.47
N SER A 367 19.40 -14.30 18.16
CA SER A 367 20.84 -14.15 18.43
C SER A 367 21.61 -14.68 17.22
N LEU A 368 22.93 -14.74 17.31
CA LEU A 368 23.74 -15.34 16.26
C LEU A 368 23.32 -16.79 15.93
N SER A 369 22.68 -17.52 16.87
CA SER A 369 22.25 -18.90 16.63
C SER A 369 21.18 -19.03 15.55
N GLU A 370 20.32 -18.02 15.39
CA GLU A 370 19.29 -17.97 14.34
C GLU A 370 19.85 -17.50 13.00
N VAL A 371 20.92 -16.71 13.01
CA VAL A 371 21.62 -16.21 11.80
C VAL A 371 22.56 -17.25 11.21
N GLN A 372 23.24 -18.02 12.05
CA GLN A 372 24.31 -18.94 11.65
C GLN A 372 23.89 -19.95 10.56
N PRO A 373 22.65 -20.55 10.58
CA PRO A 373 22.21 -21.40 9.48
C PRO A 373 22.17 -20.67 8.13
N LEU A 374 21.76 -19.40 8.09
CA LEU A 374 21.74 -18.60 6.87
C LEU A 374 23.16 -18.31 6.36
N LEU A 375 24.09 -17.97 7.25
CA LEU A 375 25.49 -17.72 6.88
C LEU A 375 26.17 -18.94 6.25
N ASN A 376 25.74 -20.15 6.63
CA ASN A 376 26.31 -21.42 6.14
C ASN A 376 25.68 -21.90 4.83
N ARG A 377 24.67 -21.21 4.28
CA ARG A 377 23.97 -21.64 3.06
C ARG A 377 24.85 -21.54 1.82
N THR A 378 24.69 -22.54 0.95
CA THR A 378 25.39 -22.62 -0.35
C THR A 378 24.42 -22.74 -1.53
N ASP A 379 23.14 -22.94 -1.23
CA ASP A 379 22.06 -23.16 -2.19
C ASP A 379 21.39 -21.85 -2.68
N LEU A 380 21.65 -20.72 -2.02
CA LEU A 380 21.14 -19.40 -2.42
C LEU A 380 21.99 -18.76 -3.53
N THR A 381 22.16 -19.48 -4.63
CA THR A 381 23.10 -19.13 -5.71
C THR A 381 22.74 -17.85 -6.47
N ASN A 382 21.51 -17.35 -6.33
CA ASN A 382 21.05 -16.12 -6.95
C ASN A 382 21.11 -14.91 -6.02
N LEU A 383 21.42 -15.10 -4.72
CA LEU A 383 21.40 -14.04 -3.72
C LEU A 383 22.55 -13.05 -3.98
N THR A 384 22.19 -11.80 -4.28
CA THR A 384 23.14 -10.72 -4.56
C THR A 384 23.11 -9.60 -3.51
N TYR A 385 22.03 -9.51 -2.76
CA TYR A 385 21.86 -8.56 -1.66
C TYR A 385 21.40 -9.31 -0.41
N LEU A 386 22.13 -9.13 0.69
CA LEU A 386 21.76 -9.62 2.01
C LEU A 386 21.82 -8.47 3.03
N GLY A 387 20.69 -8.16 3.64
CA GLY A 387 20.57 -7.27 4.79
C GLY A 387 20.35 -8.06 6.07
N LEU A 388 21.26 -7.92 7.03
CA LEU A 388 21.16 -8.39 8.40
C LEU A 388 21.15 -7.15 9.29
N LYS A 389 20.02 -6.49 9.33
CA LYS A 389 19.87 -5.08 9.72
C LYS A 389 19.27 -4.96 11.12
N ASN A 390 19.41 -3.76 11.66
CA ASN A 390 18.68 -3.38 12.89
C ASN A 390 18.91 -4.40 14.03
N SER A 391 20.16 -4.81 14.25
CA SER A 391 20.50 -5.90 15.16
C SER A 391 21.24 -5.40 16.40
N GLU A 392 20.81 -5.84 17.59
CA GLU A 392 21.52 -5.61 18.85
C GLU A 392 22.79 -6.45 18.98
N PHE A 393 22.89 -7.56 18.25
CA PHE A 393 24.07 -8.46 18.23
C PHE A 393 24.89 -8.30 16.93
N ALA A 394 25.00 -7.05 16.44
CA ALA A 394 25.67 -6.75 15.16
C ALA A 394 27.17 -7.07 15.18
N ASP A 395 27.84 -6.95 16.33
CA ASP A 395 29.27 -7.32 16.48
C ASP A 395 29.49 -8.82 16.34
N GLU A 396 28.58 -9.63 16.89
CA GLU A 396 28.60 -11.09 16.75
C GLU A 396 28.36 -11.51 15.30
N ILE A 397 27.39 -10.87 14.62
CA ILE A 397 27.18 -11.11 13.17
C ILE A 397 28.45 -10.81 12.41
N ALA A 398 29.09 -9.64 12.64
CA ALA A 398 30.32 -9.24 11.98
C ALA A 398 31.44 -10.28 12.18
N SER A 399 31.56 -10.82 13.40
CA SER A 399 32.55 -11.84 13.74
C SER A 399 32.32 -13.17 13.02
N ALA A 400 31.04 -13.54 12.79
CA ALA A 400 30.65 -14.78 12.13
C ALA A 400 30.80 -14.74 10.59
N LEU A 401 31.02 -13.57 9.99
CA LEU A 401 31.18 -13.44 8.54
C LEU A 401 32.47 -14.04 8.02
N LYS A 402 33.49 -14.23 8.86
CA LYS A 402 34.73 -14.87 8.47
C LYS A 402 34.48 -16.30 7.99
N GLY A 403 34.57 -16.51 6.67
CA GLY A 403 34.33 -17.81 6.05
C GLY A 403 32.86 -18.18 5.87
N ALA A 404 31.92 -17.24 6.04
CA ALA A 404 30.50 -17.45 5.78
C ALA A 404 30.26 -17.79 4.30
N LYS A 405 29.58 -18.91 4.06
CA LYS A 405 29.45 -19.48 2.70
C LYS A 405 28.48 -18.68 1.82
N VAL A 406 27.47 -18.06 2.43
CA VAL A 406 26.45 -17.25 1.73
C VAL A 406 27.08 -16.05 1.03
N LEU A 407 28.24 -15.56 1.49
CA LEU A 407 28.90 -14.39 0.93
C LEU A 407 29.33 -14.56 -0.54
N LYS A 408 29.55 -15.79 -1.02
CA LYS A 408 30.14 -16.07 -2.33
C LYS A 408 29.46 -15.39 -3.52
N THR A 409 28.16 -15.21 -3.45
CA THR A 409 27.35 -14.65 -4.54
C THR A 409 26.94 -13.20 -4.30
N LEU A 410 27.19 -12.70 -3.08
CA LEU A 410 26.74 -11.36 -2.69
C LEU A 410 27.54 -10.29 -3.45
N LYS A 411 26.82 -9.23 -3.80
CA LYS A 411 27.35 -7.96 -4.26
C LYS A 411 27.24 -6.90 -3.16
N THR A 412 26.13 -6.95 -2.40
CA THR A 412 25.89 -6.03 -1.29
C THR A 412 25.61 -6.80 -0.03
N LEU A 413 26.31 -6.44 1.03
CA LEU A 413 26.02 -6.81 2.41
C LEU A 413 25.64 -5.55 3.17
N ASP A 414 24.48 -5.57 3.81
CA ASP A 414 23.93 -4.45 4.57
C ASP A 414 23.79 -4.86 6.03
N LEU A 415 24.57 -4.22 6.90
CA LEU A 415 24.58 -4.39 8.37
C LEU A 415 24.18 -3.08 9.05
N SER A 416 23.40 -2.24 8.39
CA SER A 416 23.00 -0.93 8.87
C SER A 416 21.95 -0.98 9.99
N LEU A 417 21.76 0.16 10.65
CA LEU A 417 20.67 0.41 11.60
C LEU A 417 20.80 -0.36 12.94
N GLY A 418 21.94 -0.98 13.18
CA GLY A 418 22.18 -1.80 14.36
C GLY A 418 23.05 -1.13 15.42
N THR A 419 23.55 -1.93 16.34
CA THR A 419 24.38 -1.47 17.46
C THR A 419 25.87 -1.80 17.28
N MET A 420 26.34 -2.01 16.04
CA MET A 420 27.75 -2.37 15.78
C MET A 420 28.71 -1.33 16.33
N THR A 421 29.72 -1.80 17.02
CA THR A 421 30.80 -1.01 17.59
C THR A 421 32.11 -1.15 16.82
N ASP A 422 33.18 -0.55 17.33
CA ASP A 422 34.54 -0.75 16.82
C ASP A 422 34.97 -2.22 16.87
N ALA A 423 34.43 -3.01 17.82
CA ALA A 423 34.72 -4.44 17.89
C ALA A 423 34.20 -5.19 16.64
N GLY A 424 32.98 -4.89 16.21
CA GLY A 424 32.44 -5.43 14.94
C GLY A 424 33.21 -4.93 13.72
N ALA A 425 33.61 -3.66 13.72
CA ALA A 425 34.45 -3.10 12.66
C ALA A 425 35.80 -3.81 12.55
N GLU A 426 36.46 -4.11 13.66
CA GLU A 426 37.71 -4.87 13.71
C GLU A 426 37.51 -6.32 13.24
N ALA A 427 36.39 -6.95 13.61
CA ALA A 427 36.01 -8.29 13.13
C ALA A 427 35.81 -8.32 11.60
N LEU A 428 35.11 -7.31 11.03
CA LEU A 428 34.99 -7.15 9.58
C LEU A 428 36.34 -6.97 8.89
N ALA A 429 37.24 -6.16 9.49
CA ALA A 429 38.59 -5.99 8.96
C ALA A 429 39.38 -7.30 8.97
N ALA A 430 39.22 -8.13 10.00
CA ALA A 430 39.81 -9.47 10.09
C ALA A 430 39.18 -10.47 9.11
N ALA A 431 37.99 -10.21 8.61
CA ALA A 431 37.26 -11.00 7.61
C ALA A 431 37.45 -10.47 6.18
N LYS A 432 38.36 -9.52 5.95
CA LYS A 432 38.54 -8.80 4.67
C LYS A 432 38.58 -9.74 3.45
N ASP A 433 39.30 -10.86 3.54
CA ASP A 433 39.44 -11.80 2.41
C ASP A 433 38.09 -12.40 1.99
N SER A 434 37.15 -12.56 2.92
CA SER A 434 35.80 -13.02 2.66
C SER A 434 34.88 -11.93 2.08
N LEU A 435 35.23 -10.65 2.27
CA LEU A 435 34.39 -9.48 1.93
C LEU A 435 34.93 -8.68 0.74
N ALA A 436 36.18 -8.88 0.33
CA ALA A 436 36.87 -8.05 -0.67
C ALA A 436 36.18 -8.01 -2.05
N HIS A 437 35.42 -9.03 -2.39
CA HIS A 437 34.67 -9.14 -3.64
C HIS A 437 33.36 -8.33 -3.66
N LEU A 438 32.89 -7.84 -2.51
CA LEU A 438 31.65 -7.08 -2.42
C LEU A 438 31.75 -5.75 -3.19
N GLU A 439 30.69 -5.40 -3.89
CA GLU A 439 30.52 -4.09 -4.50
C GLU A 439 30.19 -3.02 -3.44
N CYS A 440 29.43 -3.40 -2.39
CA CYS A 440 29.03 -2.52 -1.30
C CYS A 440 28.93 -3.27 0.04
N LEU A 441 29.46 -2.65 1.09
CA LEU A 441 29.23 -2.97 2.49
C LEU A 441 28.61 -1.73 3.14
N ASP A 442 27.37 -1.86 3.65
CA ASP A 442 26.66 -0.77 4.30
C ASP A 442 26.66 -0.95 5.82
N LEU A 443 27.21 0.03 6.52
CA LEU A 443 27.32 0.12 7.98
C LEU A 443 26.66 1.42 8.50
N THR A 444 25.75 2.01 7.71
CA THR A 444 25.05 3.26 8.08
C THR A 444 24.30 3.10 9.40
N ARG A 445 24.30 4.15 10.23
CA ARG A 445 23.59 4.21 11.49
C ARG A 445 23.90 3.01 12.40
N ASN A 446 25.15 2.90 12.76
CA ASN A 446 25.70 2.06 13.82
C ASN A 446 26.47 2.97 14.83
N PHE A 447 27.32 2.41 15.67
CA PHE A 447 28.06 3.12 16.71
C PHE A 447 29.57 3.05 16.50
N LEU A 448 30.01 3.21 15.24
CA LEU A 448 31.41 3.20 14.88
C LEU A 448 32.08 4.55 15.22
N SER A 449 33.14 4.51 16.00
CA SER A 449 34.02 5.65 16.17
C SER A 449 34.86 5.93 14.92
N ALA A 450 35.61 7.03 14.93
CA ALA A 450 36.59 7.29 13.86
C ALA A 450 37.62 6.14 13.69
N LYS A 451 37.91 5.39 14.76
CA LYS A 451 38.78 4.21 14.73
C LYS A 451 38.12 3.06 13.98
N GLY A 452 36.85 2.74 14.29
CA GLY A 452 36.07 1.71 13.61
C GLY A 452 35.89 2.02 12.15
N ILE A 453 35.50 3.26 11.80
CA ILE A 453 35.38 3.72 10.41
C ILE A 453 36.70 3.53 9.67
N LYS A 454 37.84 3.87 10.30
CA LYS A 454 39.16 3.67 9.70
C LYS A 454 39.49 2.18 9.49
N ALA A 455 39.08 1.30 10.41
CA ALA A 455 39.36 -0.14 10.33
C ALA A 455 38.63 -0.80 9.14
N VAL A 456 37.41 -0.38 8.83
CA VAL A 456 36.64 -0.94 7.71
C VAL A 456 36.96 -0.31 6.36
N LYS A 457 37.76 0.75 6.32
CA LYS A 457 38.09 1.44 5.07
C LYS A 457 38.83 0.54 4.11
N GLY A 458 38.30 0.39 2.89
CA GLY A 458 38.91 -0.40 1.83
C GLY A 458 38.86 -1.93 2.03
N ILE A 459 37.94 -2.42 2.83
CA ILE A 459 37.63 -3.86 2.93
C ILE A 459 37.07 -4.36 1.60
N CYS A 460 36.18 -3.59 0.95
CA CYS A 460 35.62 -3.89 -0.35
C CYS A 460 35.57 -2.63 -1.23
N LYS A 461 34.94 -2.71 -2.40
CA LYS A 461 34.90 -1.62 -3.39
C LYS A 461 34.27 -0.34 -2.83
N LYS A 462 33.16 -0.44 -2.08
CA LYS A 462 32.48 0.69 -1.42
C LYS A 462 32.08 0.28 -0.01
N VAL A 463 32.48 1.06 0.99
CA VAL A 463 32.00 0.95 2.36
C VAL A 463 31.26 2.23 2.70
N ILE A 464 30.02 2.12 3.20
CA ILE A 464 29.19 3.22 3.64
C ILE A 464 29.21 3.21 5.19
N THR A 465 29.56 4.34 5.78
CA THR A 465 29.64 4.52 7.24
C THR A 465 29.03 5.87 7.64
N SER A 466 27.98 6.30 6.94
CA SER A 466 27.27 7.55 7.24
C SER A 466 26.41 7.44 8.48
N GLU A 467 26.10 8.58 9.07
CA GLU A 467 25.09 8.71 10.16
C GLU A 467 25.38 7.79 11.36
N GLN A 468 26.64 7.73 11.80
CA GLN A 468 26.98 6.97 13.01
C GLN A 468 26.36 7.66 14.24
N GLU A 469 25.81 6.87 15.13
CA GLU A 469 25.21 7.32 16.37
C GLU A 469 26.26 7.36 17.49
N ASP A 470 26.06 8.24 18.47
CA ASP A 470 26.86 8.29 19.68
C ASP A 470 26.15 7.52 20.80
N SER A 471 26.90 6.75 21.58
CA SER A 471 26.34 6.08 22.77
C SER A 471 26.38 7.04 23.96
N GLU A 472 25.24 7.36 24.56
CA GLU A 472 25.16 7.98 25.86
C GLU A 472 25.24 6.86 26.93
N ASP A 473 26.16 7.00 27.89
CA ASP A 473 26.35 6.07 29.02
C ASP A 473 26.48 4.57 28.61
N ASP A 474 27.15 4.27 27.49
CA ASP A 474 27.29 2.93 26.92
C ASP A 474 25.97 2.27 26.45
N TYR A 475 24.87 3.00 26.42
CA TYR A 475 23.58 2.51 25.93
C TYR A 475 23.46 2.72 24.43
N ARG A 476 23.11 1.66 23.70
CA ARG A 476 22.96 1.66 22.24
C ARG A 476 21.62 1.07 21.84
N TYR A 477 20.94 1.79 20.98
CA TYR A 477 19.65 1.36 20.44
C TYR A 477 19.73 1.05 18.94
N VAL A 478 18.93 0.09 18.51
CA VAL A 478 18.66 -0.13 17.10
C VAL A 478 17.79 1.00 16.53
N ALA A 479 17.85 1.24 15.23
CA ALA A 479 17.15 2.37 14.61
C ALA A 479 15.63 2.20 14.52
N ILE A 480 15.14 0.96 14.55
CA ILE A 480 13.72 0.61 14.50
C ILE A 480 13.43 -0.33 15.66
N ALA A 481 12.65 0.13 16.60
CA ALA A 481 12.21 -0.63 17.77
C ALA A 481 10.68 -0.53 17.92
N GLU A 482 10.13 0.67 17.83
CA GLU A 482 8.72 1.00 18.08
C GLU A 482 7.95 1.35 16.80
#